data_77711d6074a7eddadcbd2869515c7002
#
_entry.id   77711d6074a7eddadcbd2869515c7002
#
_cell.length_a   1.000
_cell.length_b   1.000
_cell.length_c   1.000
_cell.angle_alpha   90.00
_cell.angle_beta   90.00
_cell.angle_gamma   90.00
#
_symmetry.space_group_name_H-M   'P 1'
#
loop_
_entity.id
_entity.type
_entity.pdbx_description
1 polymer ?
#
loop_
_entity_poly.entity_id
_entity_poly.type
_entity_poly.pdbx_seq_one_letter_code
_entity_poly.pdbx_strand_id
1 'polypeptide(L)'
;MKNIKKFPFILTILSLLTIIVPANAEIKVVASIKPIHSLVSYLMDGVGKPDLIVDGYASPHGFALKPSHAKMLQNADLIFWVGEDLENFLEKPLNSIAKKA
;
A
#
# COMPACT_ATOMS: atom_id res chain seq x y z
N MET A 1 44.56 9.57 38.98
CA MET A 1 43.72 10.77 38.74
C MET A 1 43.66 11.22 37.26
N LYS A 2 44.05 10.40 36.31
CA LYS A 2 44.25 10.93 34.94
C LYS A 2 43.33 10.36 33.87
N ASN A 3 42.30 9.55 34.17
CA ASN A 3 41.58 8.80 33.11
C ASN A 3 40.07 8.90 33.15
N ILE A 4 39.51 9.86 33.82
CA ILE A 4 38.02 10.03 33.91
C ILE A 4 37.48 10.75 32.68
N LYS A 5 38.30 11.37 31.84
CA LYS A 5 37.86 12.16 30.67
C LYS A 5 37.52 11.34 29.43
N LYS A 6 37.75 10.04 29.40
CA LYS A 6 37.47 9.18 28.25
C LYS A 6 36.12 8.46 28.33
N PHE A 7 35.45 8.45 29.47
CA PHE A 7 34.21 7.76 29.70
C PHE A 7 32.99 8.38 28.96
N PRO A 8 32.84 9.71 28.89
CA PRO A 8 31.72 10.32 28.20
C PRO A 8 31.76 10.09 26.69
N PHE A 9 32.92 9.92 26.10
CA PHE A 9 33.07 9.72 24.66
C PHE A 9 32.59 8.31 24.23
N ILE A 10 32.85 7.29 25.02
CA ILE A 10 32.37 5.92 24.78
C ILE A 10 30.84 5.83 24.98
N LEU A 11 30.31 6.52 25.97
CA LEU A 11 28.88 6.58 26.21
C LEU A 11 28.13 7.28 25.08
N THR A 12 28.73 8.31 24.47
CA THR A 12 28.17 9.05 23.34
C THR A 12 28.17 8.21 22.07
N ILE A 13 29.18 7.41 21.83
CA ILE A 13 29.25 6.49 20.69
C ILE A 13 28.25 5.35 20.86
N LEU A 14 28.05 4.83 22.06
CA LEU A 14 27.06 3.79 22.35
C LEU A 14 25.63 4.29 22.20
N SER A 15 25.38 5.58 22.46
CA SER A 15 24.08 6.21 22.25
C SER A 15 23.74 6.42 20.77
N LEU A 16 24.73 6.47 19.88
CA LEU A 16 24.51 6.62 18.43
C LEU A 16 24.22 5.29 17.73
N LEU A 17 24.34 4.17 18.42
CA LEU A 17 23.98 2.83 17.91
C LEU A 17 22.49 2.52 18.05
N THR A 18 21.68 3.51 18.45
CA THR A 18 20.26 3.32 18.62
C THR A 18 19.50 3.40 17.29
N ILE A 19 19.09 2.23 16.87
CA ILE A 19 17.79 2.00 16.24
C ILE A 19 17.71 2.52 14.80
N ILE A 20 18.32 1.79 13.89
CA ILE A 20 17.72 1.66 12.56
C ILE A 20 16.52 0.72 12.72
N VAL A 21 15.38 1.27 13.11
CA VAL A 21 14.10 0.59 12.91
C VAL A 21 13.84 0.65 11.42
N PRO A 22 13.77 -0.48 10.70
CA PRO A 22 13.31 -0.43 9.32
C PRO A 22 11.90 0.14 9.34
N ALA A 23 11.71 1.30 8.76
CA ALA A 23 10.40 1.82 8.46
C ALA A 23 9.83 0.91 7.36
N ASN A 24 9.10 -0.14 7.74
CA ASN A 24 8.28 -0.91 6.82
C ASN A 24 7.15 0.00 6.37
N ALA A 25 7.38 0.75 5.30
CA ALA A 25 6.31 1.43 4.59
C ALA A 25 5.41 0.33 4.00
N GLU A 26 4.20 0.18 4.55
CA GLU A 26 3.21 -0.75 4.05
C GLU A 26 2.77 -0.32 2.65
N ILE A 27 3.01 -1.17 1.65
CA ILE A 27 2.55 -0.93 0.29
C ILE A 27 1.03 -1.07 0.22
N LYS A 28 0.36 -0.06 -0.33
CA LYS A 28 -1.09 -0.03 -0.55
C LYS A 28 -1.41 -0.54 -1.95
N VAL A 29 -1.95 -1.74 -2.01
CA VAL A 29 -2.32 -2.41 -3.27
C VAL A 29 -3.82 -2.55 -3.35
N VAL A 30 -4.39 -2.23 -4.51
CA VAL A 30 -5.81 -2.35 -4.80
C VAL A 30 -6.02 -3.30 -5.98
N ALA A 31 -6.96 -4.22 -5.85
CA ALA A 31 -7.43 -5.09 -6.92
C ALA A 31 -8.89 -4.75 -7.25
N SER A 32 -9.22 -4.72 -8.53
CA SER A 32 -10.55 -4.33 -8.99
C SER A 32 -11.62 -5.37 -8.72
N ILE A 33 -11.34 -6.64 -9.05
CA ILE A 33 -12.30 -7.75 -8.96
C ILE A 33 -11.74 -8.94 -8.19
N LYS A 34 -12.61 -9.81 -7.71
CA LYS A 34 -12.25 -10.96 -6.87
C LYS A 34 -11.20 -11.90 -7.46
N PRO A 35 -11.26 -12.32 -8.73
CA PRO A 35 -10.23 -13.20 -9.29
C PRO A 35 -8.84 -12.57 -9.24
N ILE A 36 -8.70 -11.32 -9.57
CA ILE A 36 -7.44 -10.58 -9.47
C ILE A 36 -7.02 -10.42 -8.01
N HIS A 37 -7.96 -10.08 -7.14
CA HIS A 37 -7.69 -9.95 -5.70
C HIS A 37 -7.12 -11.25 -5.11
N SER A 38 -7.66 -12.41 -5.50
CA SER A 38 -7.16 -13.72 -5.05
C SER A 38 -5.71 -13.97 -5.48
N LEU A 39 -5.38 -13.67 -6.73
CA LEU A 39 -4.01 -13.81 -7.25
C LEU A 39 -3.04 -12.85 -6.54
N VAL A 40 -3.45 -11.59 -6.40
CA VAL A 40 -2.62 -10.57 -5.73
C VAL A 40 -2.44 -10.88 -4.25
N SER A 41 -3.49 -11.40 -3.59
CA SER A 41 -3.39 -11.83 -2.18
C SER A 41 -2.36 -12.95 -2.00
N TYR A 42 -2.31 -13.88 -2.93
CA TYR A 42 -1.31 -14.95 -2.93
C TYR A 42 0.11 -14.38 -3.10
N LEU A 43 0.29 -13.45 -4.04
CA LEU A 43 1.59 -12.81 -4.28
C LEU A 43 2.06 -11.96 -3.10
N MET A 44 1.12 -11.39 -2.34
CA MET A 44 1.39 -10.52 -1.19
C MET A 44 1.50 -11.26 0.14
N ASP A 45 1.44 -12.58 0.12
CA ASP A 45 1.56 -13.38 1.35
C ASP A 45 2.86 -13.03 2.10
N GLY A 46 2.73 -12.70 3.39
CA GLY A 46 3.84 -12.24 4.22
C GLY A 46 4.25 -10.77 4.02
N VAL A 47 3.66 -10.04 3.06
CA VAL A 47 3.98 -8.63 2.77
C VAL A 47 2.83 -7.71 3.19
N GLY A 48 1.60 -8.11 2.95
CA GLY A 48 0.39 -7.35 3.24
C GLY A 48 -0.84 -7.97 2.62
N LYS A 49 -1.92 -7.19 2.53
CA LYS A 49 -3.19 -7.62 1.93
C LYS A 49 -3.67 -6.55 0.95
N PRO A 50 -4.10 -6.93 -0.27
CA PRO A 50 -4.71 -6.00 -1.20
C PRO A 50 -6.13 -5.63 -0.77
N ASP A 51 -6.55 -4.41 -1.08
CA ASP A 51 -7.95 -4.00 -1.02
C ASP A 51 -8.70 -4.46 -2.27
N LEU A 52 -10.01 -4.65 -2.15
CA LEU A 52 -10.90 -5.06 -3.24
C LEU A 52 -11.95 -4.00 -3.50
N ILE A 53 -12.18 -3.63 -4.77
CA ILE A 53 -13.21 -2.66 -5.16
C ILE A 53 -14.56 -3.33 -5.35
N VAL A 54 -14.66 -4.26 -6.30
CA VAL A 54 -15.94 -4.94 -6.61
C VAL A 54 -16.10 -6.15 -5.69
N ASP A 55 -16.73 -5.92 -4.56
CA ASP A 55 -16.95 -6.91 -3.51
C ASP A 55 -18.38 -7.50 -3.55
N GLY A 56 -18.58 -8.59 -2.81
CA GLY A 56 -19.88 -9.25 -2.69
C GLY A 56 -20.33 -9.90 -4.00
N TYR A 57 -21.58 -9.68 -4.34
CA TYR A 57 -22.21 -10.13 -5.58
C TYR A 57 -22.32 -9.06 -6.65
N ALA A 58 -21.62 -7.93 -6.47
CA ALA A 58 -21.63 -6.84 -7.43
C ALA A 58 -21.00 -7.28 -8.76
N SER A 59 -21.55 -6.76 -9.86
CA SER A 59 -20.99 -6.94 -11.19
C SER A 59 -19.98 -5.83 -11.50
N PRO A 60 -18.86 -6.12 -12.16
CA PRO A 60 -17.97 -5.07 -12.68
C PRO A 60 -18.63 -4.26 -13.80
N HIS A 61 -19.62 -4.82 -14.49
CA HIS A 61 -20.39 -4.08 -15.51
C HIS A 61 -21.38 -3.11 -14.83
N GLY A 62 -21.22 -1.82 -15.09
CA GLY A 62 -22.07 -0.78 -14.49
C GLY A 62 -21.87 -0.56 -13.00
N PHE A 63 -20.73 -0.96 -12.46
CA PHE A 63 -20.40 -0.73 -11.06
C PHE A 63 -20.24 0.76 -10.75
N ALA A 64 -20.82 1.22 -9.64
CA ALA A 64 -20.70 2.59 -9.18
C ALA A 64 -19.70 2.69 -8.02
N LEU A 65 -18.66 3.50 -8.19
CA LEU A 65 -17.70 3.78 -7.13
C LEU A 65 -18.34 4.53 -5.96
N LYS A 66 -18.03 4.06 -4.75
CA LYS A 66 -18.37 4.76 -3.51
C LYS A 66 -17.22 5.69 -3.10
N PRO A 67 -17.46 6.67 -2.22
CA PRO A 67 -16.39 7.53 -1.69
C PRO A 67 -15.23 6.75 -1.04
N SER A 68 -15.53 5.61 -0.40
CA SER A 68 -14.51 4.71 0.16
C SER A 68 -13.59 4.12 -0.90
N HIS A 69 -14.13 3.78 -2.08
CA HIS A 69 -13.35 3.29 -3.21
C HIS A 69 -12.46 4.38 -3.81
N ALA A 70 -12.97 5.61 -3.92
CA ALA A 70 -12.16 6.75 -4.35
C ALA A 70 -10.97 6.97 -3.42
N LYS A 71 -11.17 6.83 -2.12
CA LYS A 71 -10.08 6.93 -1.13
C LYS A 71 -9.05 5.79 -1.26
N MET A 72 -9.50 4.56 -1.51
CA MET A 72 -8.58 3.43 -1.82
C MET A 72 -7.70 3.75 -3.02
N LEU A 73 -8.29 4.23 -4.12
CA LEU A 73 -7.57 4.57 -5.34
C LEU A 73 -6.60 5.74 -5.14
N GLN A 74 -7.01 6.75 -4.38
CA GLN A 74 -6.16 7.90 -4.07
C GLN A 74 -4.90 7.52 -3.28
N ASN A 75 -5.02 6.56 -2.37
CA ASN A 75 -3.94 6.13 -1.49
C ASN A 75 -3.14 4.94 -2.04
N ALA A 76 -3.57 4.34 -3.13
CA ALA A 76 -2.91 3.18 -3.71
C ALA A 76 -1.52 3.49 -4.24
N ASP A 77 -0.58 2.60 -3.97
CA ASP A 77 0.74 2.58 -4.60
C ASP A 77 0.72 1.76 -5.89
N LEU A 78 -0.18 0.78 -5.98
CA LEU A 78 -0.32 -0.12 -7.13
C LEU A 78 -1.77 -0.56 -7.27
N ILE A 79 -2.27 -0.55 -8.50
CA ILE A 79 -3.65 -0.95 -8.82
C ILE A 79 -3.63 -2.01 -9.91
N PHE A 80 -4.28 -3.14 -9.65
CA PHE A 80 -4.49 -4.22 -10.60
C PHE A 80 -5.92 -4.23 -11.09
N TRP A 81 -6.11 -4.15 -12.40
CA TRP A 81 -7.39 -4.20 -13.06
C TRP A 81 -7.29 -4.91 -14.40
N VAL A 82 -8.41 -5.36 -14.97
CA VAL A 82 -8.43 -6.09 -16.25
C VAL A 82 -8.32 -5.14 -17.43
N GLY A 83 -9.11 -4.07 -17.41
CA GLY A 83 -9.13 -3.09 -18.48
C GLY A 83 -10.49 -2.44 -18.69
N GLU A 84 -10.53 -1.49 -19.61
CA GLU A 84 -11.70 -0.63 -19.88
C GLU A 84 -12.93 -1.41 -20.30
N ASP A 85 -12.77 -2.48 -21.05
CA ASP A 85 -13.87 -3.29 -21.56
C ASP A 85 -14.69 -3.96 -20.45
N LEU A 86 -14.03 -4.32 -19.34
CA LEU A 86 -14.70 -4.94 -18.20
C LEU A 86 -15.04 -3.92 -17.11
N GLU A 87 -14.13 -3.00 -16.85
CA GLU A 87 -14.17 -2.08 -15.71
C GLU A 87 -14.13 -0.62 -16.18
N ASN A 88 -15.03 -0.24 -17.07
CA ASN A 88 -15.13 1.11 -17.62
C ASN A 88 -15.28 2.19 -16.52
N PHE A 89 -15.81 1.81 -15.34
CA PHE A 89 -15.95 2.70 -14.19
C PHE A 89 -14.60 3.14 -13.59
N LEU A 90 -13.49 2.45 -13.90
CA LEU A 90 -12.14 2.78 -13.44
C LEU A 90 -11.39 3.74 -14.37
N GLU A 91 -11.74 3.85 -15.62
CA GLU A 91 -11.00 4.66 -16.60
C GLU A 91 -10.77 6.10 -16.13
N LYS A 92 -11.83 6.80 -15.79
CA LYS A 92 -11.74 8.19 -15.31
C LYS A 92 -11.04 8.31 -13.95
N PRO A 93 -11.41 7.50 -12.93
CA PRO A 93 -10.73 7.55 -11.63
C PRO A 93 -9.23 7.25 -11.69
N LEU A 94 -8.80 6.30 -12.51
CA LEU A 94 -7.38 6.00 -12.68
C LEU A 94 -6.60 7.19 -13.22
N ASN A 95 -7.19 7.95 -14.15
CA ASN A 95 -6.56 9.13 -14.73
C ASN A 95 -6.63 10.38 -13.84
N SER A 96 -7.60 10.48 -12.93
CA SER A 96 -7.88 11.70 -12.17
C SER A 96 -7.56 11.59 -10.68
N ILE A 97 -7.79 10.43 -10.06
CA ILE A 97 -7.70 10.23 -8.61
C ILE A 97 -6.44 9.43 -8.23
N ALA A 98 -6.15 8.36 -8.96
CA ALA A 98 -5.06 7.44 -8.65
C ALA A 98 -3.68 7.97 -9.10
N LYS A 99 -3.33 9.18 -8.69
CA LYS A 99 -2.12 9.87 -9.17
C LYS A 99 -0.81 9.36 -8.56
N LYS A 100 -0.91 8.61 -7.48
CA LYS A 100 0.25 8.04 -6.80
C LYS A 100 0.64 6.67 -7.37
N ALA A 101 -0.35 5.94 -7.85
CA ALA A 101 -0.17 4.58 -8.37
C ALA A 101 0.50 4.55 -9.75
#